data_0b7588093bc9f5d202d41eb61ab70e8f
#
_entry.id   0b7588093bc9f5d202d41eb61ab70e8f
#
_cell.length_a   1.000
_cell.length_b   1.000
_cell.length_c   1.000
_cell.angle_alpha   90.00
_cell.angle_beta   90.00
_cell.angle_gamma   90.00
#
_symmetry.space_group_name_H-M   'P 1'
#
loop_
_entity.id
_entity.type
_entity.pdbx_description
1 polymer ?
#
loop_
_entity_poly.entity_id
_entity_poly.type
_entity_poly.pdbx_seq_one_letter_code
_entity_poly.pdbx_strand_id
1 'polypeptide(L)'
;MKKIAALVLATLATVATPAFAGTTVFTGDTTAGPTYNRPLSGRPPTGLSAVGTAVRYVVTPFTVSVSGNYNFLNSSAHDSFLGVHRNAFSPANGLLNALAYDDDAGPGSDSAITALGLLAGVSYFAVSSGFANTDFGRFTLTIDGPGNIIGAGGGVPEPATWAMLIFGFAGVGAALRLRRSSSVAVTA
;
A
#
# COMPACT_ATOMS: atom_id res chain seq x y z
N MET A 1 -59.26 27.15 -9.54
CA MET A 1 -57.85 27.39 -9.82
C MET A 1 -57.03 26.33 -9.10
N LYS A 2 -56.57 25.26 -9.82
CA LYS A 2 -55.79 24.16 -9.24
C LYS A 2 -54.31 24.50 -9.35
N LYS A 3 -53.63 24.62 -8.20
CA LYS A 3 -52.17 24.79 -8.14
C LYS A 3 -51.49 23.45 -8.29
N ILE A 4 -50.74 23.24 -9.38
CA ILE A 4 -49.91 22.06 -9.62
C ILE A 4 -48.58 22.37 -8.94
N ALA A 5 -48.27 21.65 -7.87
CA ALA A 5 -46.93 21.66 -7.24
C ALA A 5 -46.02 20.76 -8.05
N ALA A 6 -45.00 21.30 -8.70
CA ALA A 6 -43.93 20.56 -9.37
C ALA A 6 -42.93 20.06 -8.35
N LEU A 7 -42.86 18.74 -8.19
CA LEU A 7 -41.87 18.06 -7.37
C LEU A 7 -40.56 17.94 -8.20
N VAL A 8 -39.55 18.71 -7.82
CA VAL A 8 -38.21 18.61 -8.42
C VAL A 8 -37.46 17.45 -7.74
N LEU A 9 -37.32 16.34 -8.44
CA LEU A 9 -36.55 15.21 -7.99
C LEU A 9 -35.05 15.46 -8.30
N ALA A 10 -34.27 15.86 -7.30
CA ALA A 10 -32.83 16.01 -7.43
C ALA A 10 -32.18 14.61 -7.44
N THR A 11 -31.74 14.14 -8.60
CA THR A 11 -30.92 12.93 -8.74
C THR A 11 -29.50 13.23 -8.25
N LEU A 12 -29.13 12.65 -7.11
CA LEU A 12 -27.75 12.67 -6.61
C LEU A 12 -26.92 11.73 -7.51
N ALA A 13 -26.18 12.27 -8.45
CA ALA A 13 -25.21 11.52 -9.23
C ALA A 13 -24.04 11.15 -8.31
N THR A 14 -23.93 9.88 -7.93
CA THR A 14 -22.73 9.35 -7.27
C THR A 14 -21.61 9.31 -8.31
N VAL A 15 -20.66 10.23 -8.19
CA VAL A 15 -19.42 10.21 -8.97
C VAL A 15 -18.59 9.04 -8.40
N ALA A 16 -18.55 7.92 -9.12
CA ALA A 16 -17.61 6.85 -8.82
C ALA A 16 -16.19 7.40 -9.04
N THR A 17 -15.42 7.56 -7.97
CA THR A 17 -14.00 7.86 -8.09
C THR A 17 -13.31 6.68 -8.78
N PRO A 18 -12.50 6.90 -9.85
CA PRO A 18 -11.73 5.83 -10.45
C PRO A 18 -10.83 5.21 -9.39
N ALA A 19 -10.91 3.89 -9.23
CA ALA A 19 -9.96 3.13 -8.44
C ALA A 19 -8.64 3.14 -9.22
N PHE A 20 -7.65 3.91 -8.75
CA PHE A 20 -6.31 3.87 -9.30
C PHE A 20 -5.65 2.58 -8.84
N ALA A 21 -5.22 1.72 -9.78
CA ALA A 21 -4.28 0.65 -9.48
C ALA A 21 -2.97 1.29 -9.03
N GLY A 22 -2.55 0.99 -7.80
CA GLY A 22 -1.31 1.51 -7.25
C GLY A 22 -0.21 0.45 -7.30
N THR A 23 0.98 0.87 -7.72
CA THR A 23 2.20 0.07 -7.58
C THR A 23 3.17 0.86 -6.71
N THR A 24 3.75 0.20 -5.72
CA THR A 24 4.78 0.80 -4.86
C THR A 24 5.97 -0.14 -4.76
N VAL A 25 7.16 0.42 -4.84
CA VAL A 25 8.43 -0.31 -4.78
C VAL A 25 9.17 0.11 -3.51
N PHE A 26 9.57 -0.89 -2.73
CA PHE A 26 10.44 -0.76 -1.57
C PHE A 26 11.77 -1.45 -1.87
N THR A 27 12.86 -0.90 -1.40
CA THR A 27 14.18 -1.52 -1.48
C THR A 27 14.77 -1.69 -0.10
N GLY A 28 15.55 -2.75 0.10
CA GLY A 28 16.20 -3.02 1.37
C GLY A 28 17.43 -3.90 1.20
N ASP A 29 18.07 -4.20 2.33
CA ASP A 29 19.23 -5.07 2.40
C ASP A 29 19.18 -5.86 3.71
N THR A 30 19.11 -7.17 3.61
CA THR A 30 19.04 -8.08 4.78
C THR A 30 20.41 -8.42 5.36
N THR A 31 21.52 -7.98 4.73
CA THR A 31 22.90 -8.35 5.13
C THR A 31 23.22 -8.09 6.59
N ALA A 32 22.74 -6.97 7.15
CA ALA A 32 22.91 -6.61 8.54
C ALA A 32 21.63 -6.79 9.39
N GLY A 33 20.60 -7.41 8.83
CA GLY A 33 19.32 -7.60 9.48
C GLY A 33 19.37 -8.58 10.66
N PRO A 34 18.43 -8.47 11.61
CA PRO A 34 18.23 -9.45 12.64
C PRO A 34 17.80 -10.80 12.02
N THR A 35 17.81 -11.88 12.81
CA THR A 35 17.44 -13.21 12.36
C THR A 35 16.16 -13.72 13.03
N TYR A 36 15.45 -14.62 12.33
CA TYR A 36 14.31 -15.35 12.89
C TYR A 36 14.21 -16.73 12.25
N ASN A 37 13.46 -17.65 12.88
CA ASN A 37 13.08 -18.91 12.26
C ASN A 37 11.85 -18.67 11.39
N ARG A 38 12.04 -18.75 10.05
CA ARG A 38 10.96 -18.46 9.11
C ARG A 38 9.89 -19.55 9.07
N PRO A 39 8.63 -19.21 8.80
CA PRO A 39 7.60 -20.18 8.46
C PRO A 39 7.90 -20.96 7.16
N LEU A 40 7.18 -22.03 6.96
CA LEU A 40 7.06 -22.71 5.67
C LEU A 40 6.21 -21.88 4.71
N SER A 41 6.39 -22.07 3.40
CA SER A 41 5.49 -21.53 2.40
C SER A 41 4.07 -22.03 2.66
N GLY A 42 3.09 -21.13 2.51
CA GLY A 42 1.68 -21.47 2.74
C GLY A 42 0.80 -20.23 2.96
N ARG A 43 -0.51 -20.45 2.86
CA ARG A 43 -1.52 -19.41 2.96
C ARG A 43 -2.74 -19.88 3.77
N PRO A 44 -2.72 -19.72 5.12
CA PRO A 44 -1.60 -19.32 5.96
C PRO A 44 -0.54 -20.42 6.11
N PRO A 45 0.69 -20.07 6.56
CA PRO A 45 1.71 -21.08 6.86
C PRO A 45 1.31 -21.91 8.08
N THR A 46 1.71 -23.21 8.09
CA THR A 46 1.30 -24.17 9.12
C THR A 46 2.42 -24.64 10.02
N GLY A 47 3.67 -24.24 9.77
CA GLY A 47 4.84 -24.68 10.54
C GLY A 47 6.04 -23.80 10.30
N LEU A 48 7.11 -24.03 11.07
CA LEU A 48 8.39 -23.37 10.93
C LEU A 48 9.36 -24.22 10.08
N SER A 49 10.27 -23.55 9.38
CA SER A 49 11.27 -24.17 8.52
C SER A 49 12.34 -24.89 9.34
N ALA A 50 12.79 -26.05 8.84
CA ALA A 50 13.97 -26.75 9.34
C ALA A 50 15.27 -26.26 8.65
N VAL A 51 15.16 -25.51 7.55
CA VAL A 51 16.29 -24.98 6.77
C VAL A 51 16.56 -23.53 7.14
N GLY A 52 15.52 -22.67 7.07
CA GLY A 52 15.61 -21.25 7.42
C GLY A 52 15.40 -20.99 8.91
N THR A 53 16.26 -21.58 9.77
CA THR A 53 16.12 -21.50 11.24
C THR A 53 16.59 -20.16 11.84
N ALA A 54 17.42 -19.41 11.09
CA ALA A 54 17.98 -18.12 11.49
C ALA A 54 18.23 -17.24 10.27
N VAL A 55 17.21 -17.07 9.42
CA VAL A 55 17.32 -16.22 8.22
C VAL A 55 17.31 -14.74 8.61
N ARG A 56 18.11 -13.94 7.91
CA ARG A 56 18.12 -12.49 8.09
C ARG A 56 16.91 -11.88 7.42
N TYR A 57 16.33 -10.83 8.02
CA TYR A 57 15.12 -10.23 7.49
C TYR A 57 15.10 -8.70 7.60
N VAL A 58 14.25 -8.11 6.77
CA VAL A 58 13.80 -6.71 6.86
C VAL A 58 12.28 -6.71 6.87
N VAL A 59 11.70 -5.86 7.72
CA VAL A 59 10.24 -5.67 7.78
C VAL A 59 9.88 -4.36 7.09
N THR A 60 8.96 -4.43 6.15
CA THR A 60 8.36 -3.27 5.47
C THR A 60 6.92 -3.12 5.94
N PRO A 61 6.62 -2.20 6.87
CA PRO A 61 5.26 -1.93 7.30
C PRO A 61 4.53 -1.06 6.27
N PHE A 62 3.25 -1.38 6.01
CA PHE A 62 2.42 -0.64 5.07
C PHE A 62 0.93 -0.75 5.42
N THR A 63 0.13 0.12 4.80
CA THR A 63 -1.34 0.06 4.76
C THR A 63 -1.80 0.20 3.31
N VAL A 64 -3.06 -0.14 3.05
CA VAL A 64 -3.66 0.05 1.72
C VAL A 64 -4.87 0.97 1.83
N SER A 65 -5.10 1.81 0.80
CA SER A 65 -6.20 2.78 0.78
C SER A 65 -7.54 2.17 0.34
N VAL A 66 -7.51 1.02 -0.35
CA VAL A 66 -8.69 0.31 -0.87
C VAL A 66 -8.59 -1.16 -0.50
N SER A 67 -9.69 -1.75 -0.02
CA SER A 67 -9.75 -3.20 0.20
C SER A 67 -9.79 -3.96 -1.12
N GLY A 68 -9.04 -5.04 -1.23
CA GLY A 68 -8.98 -5.83 -2.45
C GLY A 68 -7.81 -6.81 -2.48
N ASN A 69 -7.56 -7.38 -3.65
CA ASN A 69 -6.45 -8.31 -3.87
C ASN A 69 -5.20 -7.54 -4.27
N TYR A 70 -4.09 -7.84 -3.59
CA TYR A 70 -2.77 -7.28 -3.81
C TYR A 70 -1.79 -8.37 -4.19
N ASN A 71 -0.83 -8.03 -5.04
CA ASN A 71 0.27 -8.90 -5.43
C ASN A 71 1.57 -8.35 -4.87
N PHE A 72 2.47 -9.25 -4.54
CA PHE A 72 3.78 -8.96 -3.98
C PHE A 72 4.82 -9.73 -4.76
N LEU A 73 5.92 -9.07 -5.11
CA LEU A 73 7.10 -9.67 -5.72
C LEU A 73 8.33 -9.20 -4.96
N ASN A 74 9.09 -10.13 -4.42
CA ASN A 74 10.35 -9.86 -3.73
C ASN A 74 11.51 -10.38 -4.57
N SER A 75 12.17 -9.50 -5.32
CA SER A 75 13.26 -9.84 -6.22
C SER A 75 14.61 -9.59 -5.59
N SER A 76 15.53 -10.54 -5.72
CA SER A 76 16.89 -10.44 -5.20
C SER A 76 17.90 -11.24 -6.05
N ALA A 77 19.19 -11.03 -5.78
CA ALA A 77 20.26 -11.84 -6.37
C ALA A 77 20.51 -13.17 -5.61
N HIS A 78 19.87 -13.35 -4.45
CA HIS A 78 19.90 -14.56 -3.65
C HIS A 78 18.52 -15.21 -3.67
N ASP A 79 18.43 -16.44 -3.21
CA ASP A 79 17.18 -17.17 -3.04
C ASP A 79 16.29 -16.45 -2.00
N SER A 80 15.22 -15.82 -2.47
CA SER A 80 14.39 -14.93 -1.65
C SER A 80 13.25 -15.68 -0.97
N PHE A 81 12.76 -15.14 0.14
CA PHE A 81 11.61 -15.65 0.84
C PHE A 81 10.76 -14.48 1.37
N LEU A 82 9.49 -14.48 1.07
CA LEU A 82 8.58 -13.39 1.39
C LEU A 82 7.45 -13.84 2.30
N GLY A 83 7.20 -13.07 3.37
CA GLY A 83 6.03 -13.24 4.23
C GLY A 83 5.19 -11.97 4.34
N VAL A 84 3.88 -12.12 4.54
CA VAL A 84 2.98 -11.00 4.85
C VAL A 84 2.21 -11.32 6.13
N HIS A 85 2.26 -10.37 7.08
CA HIS A 85 1.56 -10.41 8.36
C HIS A 85 0.53 -9.31 8.47
N ARG A 86 -0.50 -9.53 9.27
CA ARG A 86 -1.54 -8.55 9.60
C ARG A 86 -1.35 -8.05 11.04
N ASN A 87 -1.53 -6.76 11.28
CA ASN A 87 -1.48 -6.07 12.58
C ASN A 87 -0.09 -6.02 13.25
N ALA A 88 0.67 -7.11 13.26
CA ALA A 88 2.01 -7.15 13.84
C ALA A 88 2.82 -8.32 13.29
N PHE A 89 4.13 -8.16 13.20
CA PHE A 89 5.10 -9.23 13.01
C PHE A 89 5.88 -9.47 14.32
N SER A 90 6.10 -10.75 14.66
CA SER A 90 6.92 -11.16 15.79
C SER A 90 7.99 -12.15 15.35
N PRO A 91 9.29 -11.81 15.43
CA PRO A 91 10.35 -12.73 15.06
C PRO A 91 10.46 -13.96 16.01
N ALA A 92 9.98 -13.82 17.26
CA ALA A 92 9.91 -14.92 18.21
C ALA A 92 8.78 -15.92 17.91
N ASN A 93 7.79 -15.52 17.13
CA ASN A 93 6.68 -16.36 16.69
C ASN A 93 6.26 -15.98 15.26
N GLY A 94 6.99 -16.51 14.28
CA GLY A 94 6.76 -16.20 12.85
C GLY A 94 5.41 -16.66 12.31
N LEU A 95 4.68 -17.53 13.00
CA LEU A 95 3.32 -17.94 12.61
C LEU A 95 2.24 -16.98 13.11
N LEU A 96 2.54 -16.16 14.11
CA LEU A 96 1.56 -15.22 14.66
C LEU A 96 1.19 -14.15 13.63
N ASN A 97 -0.12 -14.03 13.36
CA ASN A 97 -0.67 -13.06 12.40
C ASN A 97 -0.20 -13.24 10.94
N ALA A 98 0.47 -14.35 10.61
CA ALA A 98 0.91 -14.65 9.25
C ALA A 98 -0.29 -14.93 8.33
N LEU A 99 -0.33 -14.22 7.20
CA LEU A 99 -1.36 -14.39 6.18
C LEU A 99 -0.88 -15.32 5.05
N ALA A 100 0.34 -15.11 4.58
CA ALA A 100 0.94 -15.88 3.50
C ALA A 100 2.46 -15.82 3.58
N TYR A 101 3.09 -16.88 3.13
CA TYR A 101 4.52 -16.99 2.89
C TYR A 101 4.78 -17.73 1.60
N ASP A 102 5.76 -17.26 0.85
CA ASP A 102 6.12 -17.84 -0.44
C ASP A 102 7.63 -17.88 -0.64
N ASP A 103 8.05 -18.83 -1.47
CA ASP A 103 9.42 -19.12 -1.87
C ASP A 103 9.66 -18.71 -3.34
N ASP A 104 9.25 -19.53 -4.28
CA ASP A 104 9.63 -19.51 -5.70
C ASP A 104 8.46 -19.26 -6.67
N ALA A 105 7.36 -18.60 -6.24
CA ALA A 105 6.26 -18.31 -7.15
C ALA A 105 6.55 -17.14 -8.11
N GLY A 106 7.67 -16.44 -7.93
CA GLY A 106 8.17 -15.40 -8.82
C GLY A 106 9.10 -15.93 -9.92
N PRO A 107 9.71 -15.06 -10.72
CA PRO A 107 10.71 -15.44 -11.70
C PRO A 107 12.01 -15.95 -11.05
N GLY A 108 12.54 -17.09 -11.52
CA GLY A 108 13.79 -17.64 -10.99
C GLY A 108 13.63 -18.13 -9.56
N SER A 109 14.39 -17.58 -8.62
CA SER A 109 14.30 -17.79 -7.17
C SER A 109 13.69 -16.57 -6.44
N ASP A 110 12.91 -15.78 -7.14
CA ASP A 110 12.15 -14.68 -6.54
C ASP A 110 10.87 -15.22 -5.89
N SER A 111 10.53 -14.71 -4.72
CA SER A 111 9.29 -15.06 -4.05
C SER A 111 8.14 -14.12 -4.44
N ALA A 112 6.93 -14.69 -4.64
CA ALA A 112 5.76 -13.91 -5.00
C ALA A 112 4.49 -14.39 -4.30
N ILE A 113 3.70 -13.45 -3.80
CA ILE A 113 2.38 -13.71 -3.23
C ILE A 113 1.34 -12.99 -4.09
N THR A 114 0.50 -13.74 -4.80
CA THR A 114 -0.50 -13.18 -5.71
C THR A 114 -1.90 -13.19 -5.09
N ALA A 115 -2.73 -12.19 -5.45
CA ALA A 115 -4.13 -12.09 -5.06
C ALA A 115 -4.37 -12.24 -3.55
N LEU A 116 -3.53 -11.63 -2.70
CA LEU A 116 -3.74 -11.60 -1.26
C LEU A 116 -4.80 -10.55 -0.90
N GLY A 117 -5.90 -10.98 -0.29
CA GLY A 117 -6.97 -10.08 0.16
C GLY A 117 -6.53 -9.21 1.32
N LEU A 118 -6.49 -7.89 1.13
CA LEU A 118 -6.18 -6.90 2.15
C LEU A 118 -7.36 -5.96 2.40
N LEU A 119 -7.46 -5.44 3.61
CA LEU A 119 -8.48 -4.48 4.03
C LEU A 119 -7.87 -3.07 4.14
N ALA A 120 -8.58 -2.07 3.65
CA ALA A 120 -8.17 -0.68 3.75
C ALA A 120 -7.96 -0.25 5.20
N GLY A 121 -6.91 0.54 5.45
CA GLY A 121 -6.59 1.11 6.77
C GLY A 121 -6.05 0.11 7.80
N VAL A 122 -5.93 -1.17 7.46
CA VAL A 122 -5.31 -2.18 8.33
C VAL A 122 -3.80 -2.15 8.16
N SER A 123 -3.05 -2.29 9.25
CA SER A 123 -1.59 -2.37 9.22
C SER A 123 -1.14 -3.76 8.77
N TYR A 124 -0.23 -3.80 7.82
CA TYR A 124 0.42 -5.00 7.31
C TYR A 124 1.93 -4.87 7.37
N PHE A 125 2.60 -6.01 7.39
CA PHE A 125 4.05 -6.12 7.50
C PHE A 125 4.53 -7.14 6.48
N ALA A 126 5.21 -6.69 5.42
CA ALA A 126 5.92 -7.56 4.51
C ALA A 126 7.30 -7.87 5.12
N VAL A 127 7.65 -9.14 5.16
CA VAL A 127 8.91 -9.64 5.73
C VAL A 127 9.72 -10.22 4.59
N SER A 128 10.73 -9.49 4.13
CA SER A 128 11.69 -9.94 3.12
C SER A 128 12.85 -10.62 3.79
N SER A 129 13.17 -11.86 3.38
CA SER A 129 14.26 -12.68 3.93
C SER A 129 14.82 -13.59 2.83
N GLY A 130 15.75 -14.48 3.18
CA GLY A 130 16.23 -15.54 2.32
C GLY A 130 15.56 -16.89 2.62
N PHE A 131 15.74 -17.85 1.70
CA PHE A 131 15.29 -19.22 1.86
C PHE A 131 16.10 -19.95 2.93
N ALA A 132 17.43 -19.94 2.86
CA ALA A 132 18.33 -20.53 3.84
C ALA A 132 19.03 -19.45 4.68
N ASN A 133 19.69 -19.85 5.75
CA ASN A 133 20.40 -18.94 6.66
C ASN A 133 21.57 -18.18 5.99
N THR A 134 22.03 -18.66 4.85
CA THR A 134 23.12 -18.07 4.03
C THR A 134 22.61 -17.09 2.96
N ASP A 135 21.29 -17.03 2.75
CA ASP A 135 20.68 -16.23 1.69
C ASP A 135 20.29 -14.85 2.27
N PHE A 136 21.07 -13.86 1.92
CA PHE A 136 20.85 -12.47 2.37
C PHE A 136 21.51 -11.49 1.40
N GLY A 137 21.04 -10.26 1.40
CA GLY A 137 21.53 -9.21 0.54
C GLY A 137 20.47 -8.19 0.21
N ARG A 138 20.70 -7.46 -0.87
CA ARG A 138 19.74 -6.46 -1.36
C ARG A 138 18.53 -7.12 -1.99
N PHE A 139 17.38 -6.50 -1.81
CA PHE A 139 16.13 -6.90 -2.43
C PHE A 139 15.32 -5.70 -2.91
N THR A 140 14.37 -5.99 -3.78
CA THR A 140 13.33 -5.06 -4.23
C THR A 140 11.98 -5.71 -4.01
N LEU A 141 11.15 -5.13 -3.16
CA LEU A 141 9.77 -5.55 -2.92
C LEU A 141 8.82 -4.66 -3.71
N THR A 142 8.14 -5.21 -4.68
CA THR A 142 7.08 -4.56 -5.44
C THR A 142 5.73 -5.02 -4.90
N ILE A 143 4.85 -4.08 -4.58
CA ILE A 143 3.46 -4.35 -4.18
C ILE A 143 2.57 -3.64 -5.18
N ASP A 144 1.60 -4.34 -5.77
CA ASP A 144 0.60 -3.77 -6.66
C ASP A 144 -0.82 -4.19 -6.27
N GLY A 145 -1.80 -3.33 -6.56
CA GLY A 145 -3.20 -3.60 -6.23
C GLY A 145 -4.15 -2.45 -6.55
N PRO A 146 -5.42 -2.55 -6.13
CA PRO A 146 -6.48 -1.64 -6.55
C PRO A 146 -6.39 -0.23 -5.91
N GLY A 147 -5.54 -0.03 -4.91
CA GLY A 147 -5.41 1.26 -4.21
C GLY A 147 -3.97 1.63 -3.91
N ASN A 148 -3.76 2.81 -3.33
CA ASN A 148 -2.43 3.25 -2.91
C ASN A 148 -1.89 2.37 -1.79
N ILE A 149 -0.62 2.00 -1.90
CA ILE A 149 0.16 1.32 -0.86
C ILE A 149 0.97 2.40 -0.13
N ILE A 150 0.69 2.57 1.17
CA ILE A 150 1.26 3.62 2.01
C ILE A 150 2.24 2.97 2.97
N GLY A 151 3.54 3.17 2.74
CA GLY A 151 4.59 2.71 3.66
C GLY A 151 4.57 3.48 4.98
N ALA A 152 5.17 2.94 6.04
CA ALA A 152 5.26 3.60 7.36
C ALA A 152 6.09 4.91 7.37
N GLY A 153 6.64 5.32 6.24
CA GLY A 153 7.28 6.62 6.02
C GLY A 153 6.34 7.75 5.59
N GLY A 154 5.03 7.50 5.54
CA GLY A 154 4.02 8.47 5.12
C GLY A 154 4.21 8.89 3.67
N GLY A 155 3.30 8.49 2.78
CA GLY A 155 3.28 9.07 1.43
C GLY A 155 3.15 10.58 1.53
N VAL A 156 4.20 11.31 1.19
CA VAL A 156 4.09 12.73 0.92
C VAL A 156 3.07 12.86 -0.22
N PRO A 157 2.00 13.64 -0.08
CA PRO A 157 1.04 13.83 -1.17
C PRO A 157 1.80 14.15 -2.44
N GLU A 158 1.51 13.43 -3.53
CA GLU A 158 2.21 13.56 -4.80
C GLU A 158 2.24 15.04 -5.24
N PRO A 159 3.27 15.48 -5.98
CA PRO A 159 3.38 16.87 -6.46
C PRO A 159 2.11 17.35 -7.17
N ALA A 160 1.37 16.45 -7.83
CA ALA A 160 0.08 16.71 -8.44
C ALA A 160 -0.99 17.13 -7.41
N THR A 161 -1.02 16.53 -6.22
CA THR A 161 -1.95 16.89 -5.13
C THR A 161 -1.63 18.28 -4.60
N TRP A 162 -0.36 18.62 -4.42
CA TRP A 162 0.07 19.96 -4.03
C TRP A 162 -0.28 20.99 -5.11
N ALA A 163 -0.04 20.67 -6.38
CA ALA A 163 -0.41 21.55 -7.51
C ALA A 163 -1.91 21.81 -7.53
N MET A 164 -2.75 20.78 -7.41
CA MET A 164 -4.22 20.93 -7.37
C MET A 164 -4.68 21.78 -6.17
N LEU A 165 -4.06 21.62 -5.01
CA LEU A 165 -4.36 22.43 -3.82
C LEU A 165 -4.02 23.92 -4.07
N ILE A 166 -2.83 24.19 -4.61
CA ILE A 166 -2.38 25.56 -4.93
C ILE A 166 -3.28 26.19 -5.97
N PHE A 167 -3.61 25.50 -7.08
CA PHE A 167 -4.52 26.00 -8.11
C PHE A 167 -5.94 26.18 -7.59
N GLY A 168 -6.42 25.31 -6.71
CA GLY A 168 -7.72 25.44 -6.07
C GLY A 168 -7.80 26.71 -5.21
N PHE A 169 -6.85 26.95 -4.34
CA PHE A 169 -6.81 28.17 -3.53
C PHE A 169 -6.59 29.44 -4.36
N ALA A 170 -5.73 29.38 -5.38
CA ALA A 170 -5.52 30.51 -6.30
C ALA A 170 -6.82 30.86 -7.06
N GLY A 171 -7.57 29.86 -7.51
CA GLY A 171 -8.87 30.07 -8.19
C GLY A 171 -9.91 30.70 -7.28
N VAL A 172 -10.04 30.24 -6.04
CA VAL A 172 -10.96 30.84 -5.04
C VAL A 172 -10.53 32.26 -4.72
N GLY A 173 -9.26 32.54 -4.54
CA GLY A 173 -8.71 33.85 -4.27
C GLY A 173 -8.99 34.84 -5.41
N ALA A 174 -8.82 34.43 -6.67
CA ALA A 174 -9.13 35.21 -7.86
C ALA A 174 -10.64 35.53 -7.95
N ALA A 175 -11.51 34.56 -7.71
CA ALA A 175 -12.96 34.73 -7.74
C ALA A 175 -13.45 35.74 -6.69
N LEU A 176 -12.89 35.69 -5.47
CA LEU A 176 -13.20 36.63 -4.40
C LEU A 176 -12.72 38.06 -4.72
N ARG A 177 -11.58 38.22 -5.40
CA ARG A 177 -11.02 39.50 -5.81
C ARG A 177 -11.88 40.16 -6.91
N LEU A 178 -12.35 39.37 -7.88
CA LEU A 178 -13.26 39.86 -8.94
C LEU A 178 -14.61 40.32 -8.39
N ARG A 179 -15.17 39.67 -7.39
CA ARG A 179 -16.38 40.09 -6.71
C ARG A 179 -16.24 41.42 -5.98
N ARG A 180 -15.10 41.75 -5.41
CA ARG A 180 -14.82 43.02 -4.71
C ARG A 180 -14.67 44.19 -5.68
N SER A 181 -14.18 43.99 -6.89
CA SER A 181 -14.02 45.09 -7.87
C SER A 181 -15.33 45.52 -8.52
N SER A 182 -16.40 44.73 -8.44
CA SER A 182 -17.71 45.05 -9.01
C SER A 182 -18.60 45.93 -8.09
N SER A 183 -18.16 46.25 -6.88
CA SER A 183 -18.96 47.02 -5.89
C SER A 183 -18.56 48.49 -5.74
N VAL A 184 -17.67 49.03 -6.58
CA VAL A 184 -17.27 50.45 -6.55
C VAL A 184 -17.64 51.09 -7.87
N ALA A 185 -18.95 51.23 -8.14
CA ALA A 185 -19.50 52.17 -9.09
C ALA A 185 -20.79 52.77 -8.46
N VAL A 186 -20.60 53.71 -7.54
CA VAL A 186 -21.70 54.55 -7.05
C VAL A 186 -21.36 56.02 -7.35
N THR A 187 -22.06 56.55 -8.34
CA THR A 187 -22.69 57.89 -8.49
C THR A 187 -21.90 59.10 -7.93
N ALA A 188 -21.58 59.95 -8.85
CA ALA A 188 -21.68 61.40 -8.68
C ALA A 188 -22.77 61.92 -9.61
#